data_a550d676eda01aed1ccae56dd8d58334
#
_entry.id   a550d676eda01aed1ccae56dd8d58334
#
_cell.length_a   1.000
_cell.length_b   1.000
_cell.length_c   1.000
_cell.angle_alpha   90.00
_cell.angle_beta   90.00
_cell.angle_gamma   90.00
#
_symmetry.space_group_name_H-M   'P 1'
#
loop_
_entity.id
_entity.type
_entity.pdbx_description
1 polymer ?
#
loop_
_entity_poly.entity_id
_entity_poly.type
_entity_poly.pdbx_seq_one_letter_code
_entity_poly.pdbx_strand_id
1 'polypeptide(L)'
;MASELTVTILRYAFLALIWFFVFLVVSAARRDLGLGKNYRAVPVEASAEATHITPPPSRPSQLIITEGAQAGAMMQLGDHPITIGRANDIEVSLQDDYASGRHARLFPQGSRWFLEDLNSTNGTYVNGERLTRATPIEPGDEFRVGGPTMQLRGEPMKLAFRLEARSD
;
A
#
# COMPACT_ATOMS: atom_id res chain seq x y z
N MET A 1 33.80 -44.63 -29.61
CA MET A 1 33.50 -43.30 -30.22
C MET A 1 32.04 -42.89 -30.13
N ALA A 2 31.03 -43.82 -30.23
CA ALA A 2 29.62 -43.45 -30.07
C ALA A 2 29.24 -42.98 -28.68
N SER A 3 29.86 -43.50 -27.62
CA SER A 3 29.56 -43.16 -26.21
C SER A 3 29.98 -41.74 -25.81
N GLU A 4 31.09 -41.27 -26.32
CA GLU A 4 31.59 -39.90 -26.05
C GLU A 4 30.66 -38.84 -26.65
N LEU A 5 30.20 -39.06 -27.86
CA LEU A 5 29.29 -38.17 -28.58
C LEU A 5 27.91 -38.11 -27.89
N THR A 6 27.41 -39.28 -27.43
CA THR A 6 26.14 -39.37 -26.70
C THR A 6 26.20 -38.63 -25.37
N VAL A 7 27.28 -38.78 -24.59
CA VAL A 7 27.49 -38.04 -23.31
C VAL A 7 27.58 -36.54 -23.56
N THR A 8 28.27 -36.15 -24.60
CA THR A 8 28.42 -34.70 -24.93
C THR A 8 27.06 -34.07 -25.29
N ILE A 9 26.24 -34.78 -26.12
CA ILE A 9 24.89 -34.33 -26.49
C ILE A 9 24.01 -34.22 -25.25
N LEU A 10 24.02 -35.23 -24.38
CA LEU A 10 23.25 -35.25 -23.15
C LEU A 10 23.60 -34.08 -22.21
N ARG A 11 24.88 -33.79 -22.09
CA ARG A 11 25.40 -32.66 -21.29
C ARG A 11 24.87 -31.31 -21.78
N TYR A 12 24.92 -31.08 -23.09
CA TYR A 12 24.42 -29.80 -23.66
C TYR A 12 22.91 -29.71 -23.62
N ALA A 13 22.19 -30.85 -23.85
CA ALA A 13 20.72 -30.89 -23.70
C ALA A 13 20.30 -30.54 -22.27
N PHE A 14 20.99 -31.05 -21.25
CA PHE A 14 20.72 -30.75 -19.84
C PHE A 14 21.00 -29.29 -19.51
N LEU A 15 22.09 -28.72 -19.99
CA LEU A 15 22.40 -27.29 -19.82
C LEU A 15 21.34 -26.40 -20.47
N ALA A 16 20.90 -26.75 -21.68
CA ALA A 16 19.84 -26.02 -22.38
C ALA A 16 18.52 -26.05 -21.60
N LEU A 17 18.18 -27.20 -21.01
CA LEU A 17 16.99 -27.35 -20.18
C LEU A 17 17.05 -26.50 -18.90
N ILE A 18 18.21 -26.44 -18.24
CA ILE A 18 18.42 -25.56 -17.07
C ILE A 18 18.24 -24.10 -17.47
N TRP A 19 18.86 -23.66 -18.57
CA TRP A 19 18.75 -22.28 -19.03
C TRP A 19 17.32 -21.92 -19.43
N PHE A 20 16.59 -22.85 -20.05
CA PHE A 20 15.18 -22.68 -20.38
C PHE A 20 14.33 -22.54 -19.12
N PHE A 21 14.60 -23.35 -18.09
CA PHE A 21 13.91 -23.24 -16.80
C PHE A 21 14.19 -21.91 -16.11
N VAL A 22 15.44 -21.47 -16.07
CA VAL A 22 15.83 -20.15 -15.52
C VAL A 22 15.12 -19.03 -16.28
N PHE A 23 15.04 -19.12 -17.60
CA PHE A 23 14.33 -18.15 -18.42
C PHE A 23 12.83 -18.11 -18.09
N LEU A 24 12.18 -19.27 -17.89
CA LEU A 24 10.77 -19.35 -17.46
C LEU A 24 10.55 -18.68 -16.09
N VAL A 25 11.41 -18.99 -15.12
CA VAL A 25 11.31 -18.42 -13.77
C VAL A 25 11.50 -16.90 -13.81
N VAL A 26 12.50 -16.40 -14.54
CA VAL A 26 12.73 -14.96 -14.71
C VAL A 26 11.57 -14.28 -15.43
N SER A 27 11.00 -14.94 -16.46
CA SER A 27 9.84 -14.41 -17.19
C SER A 27 8.57 -14.36 -16.33
N ALA A 28 8.35 -15.37 -15.47
CA ALA A 28 7.27 -15.37 -14.50
C ALA A 28 7.45 -14.26 -13.45
N ALA A 29 8.66 -14.12 -12.90
CA ALA A 29 8.98 -13.06 -11.94
C ALA A 29 8.80 -11.65 -12.53
N ARG A 30 9.11 -11.44 -13.80
CA ARG A 30 8.88 -10.15 -14.49
C ARG A 30 7.40 -9.81 -14.68
N ARG A 31 6.53 -10.82 -14.80
CA ARG A 31 5.06 -10.61 -14.87
C ARG A 31 4.51 -10.15 -13.52
N ASP A 32 5.01 -10.70 -12.42
CA ASP A 32 4.60 -10.33 -11.06
C ASP A 32 5.11 -8.94 -10.62
N LEU A 33 6.27 -8.51 -11.14
CA LEU A 33 6.85 -7.22 -10.76
C LEU A 33 6.23 -6.01 -11.47
N GLY A 34 5.21 -6.17 -12.31
CA GLY A 34 4.40 -5.07 -12.84
C GLY A 34 5.16 -3.96 -13.61
N LEU A 35 6.39 -4.23 -14.06
CA LEU A 35 7.20 -3.30 -14.84
C LEU A 35 6.71 -3.27 -16.29
N GLY A 36 5.61 -2.59 -16.54
CA GLY A 36 5.13 -2.41 -17.90
C GLY A 36 3.64 -2.18 -18.08
N LYS A 37 2.99 -1.38 -17.24
CA LYS A 37 1.73 -0.78 -17.65
C LYS A 37 2.04 0.44 -18.51
N ASN A 38 2.08 0.22 -19.82
CA ASN A 38 1.97 1.27 -20.82
C ASN A 38 0.69 2.08 -20.51
N TYR A 39 0.88 3.31 -20.10
CA TYR A 39 -0.20 4.29 -20.13
C TYR A 39 -0.52 4.55 -21.61
N ARG A 40 -1.52 3.83 -22.14
CA ARG A 40 -2.12 4.13 -23.43
C ARG A 40 -2.84 5.46 -23.26
N ALA A 41 -2.28 6.50 -23.79
CA ALA A 41 -2.95 7.78 -23.91
C ALA A 41 -4.24 7.56 -24.70
N VAL A 42 -5.39 7.71 -24.06
CA VAL A 42 -6.69 7.74 -24.70
C VAL A 42 -6.84 9.16 -25.26
N PRO A 43 -7.16 9.34 -26.54
CA PRO A 43 -7.48 10.68 -27.08
C PRO A 43 -8.71 11.23 -26.36
N VAL A 44 -8.58 12.39 -25.77
CA VAL A 44 -9.69 13.12 -25.18
C VAL A 44 -10.48 13.73 -26.31
N GLU A 45 -11.56 13.07 -26.74
CA GLU A 45 -12.60 13.75 -27.51
C GLU A 45 -13.42 14.62 -26.55
N ALA A 46 -13.44 15.89 -26.86
CA ALA A 46 -14.15 16.92 -26.12
C ALA A 46 -15.67 16.71 -26.25
N SER A 47 -16.27 16.06 -25.26
CA SER A 47 -17.71 16.16 -25.02
C SER A 47 -17.91 17.06 -23.80
N ALA A 48 -18.45 18.23 -24.06
CA ALA A 48 -18.88 19.18 -23.05
C ALA A 48 -20.13 18.67 -22.36
N GLU A 49 -19.95 17.84 -21.33
CA GLU A 49 -20.96 17.56 -20.32
C GLU A 49 -20.44 18.02 -18.98
N ALA A 50 -21.27 18.73 -18.24
CA ALA A 50 -20.97 19.37 -16.99
C ALA A 50 -20.28 18.39 -16.03
N THR A 51 -18.97 18.40 -16.01
CA THR A 51 -18.18 17.59 -15.11
C THR A 51 -18.38 18.13 -13.71
N HIS A 52 -19.09 17.39 -12.90
CA HIS A 52 -18.97 17.48 -11.45
C HIS A 52 -17.46 17.42 -11.15
N ILE A 53 -16.85 18.56 -10.87
CA ILE A 53 -15.48 18.64 -10.40
C ILE A 53 -15.50 18.02 -9.00
N THR A 54 -15.29 16.71 -8.92
CA THR A 54 -14.91 16.08 -7.67
C THR A 54 -13.54 16.67 -7.34
N PRO A 55 -13.39 17.44 -6.25
CA PRO A 55 -12.08 17.95 -5.89
C PRO A 55 -11.13 16.75 -5.77
N PRO A 56 -9.84 16.92 -6.12
CA PRO A 56 -8.87 15.84 -5.97
C PRO A 56 -8.95 15.33 -4.53
N PRO A 57 -8.93 14.00 -4.30
CA PRO A 57 -9.03 13.44 -2.97
C PRO A 57 -7.98 14.12 -2.10
N SER A 58 -8.43 14.83 -1.08
CA SER A 58 -7.56 15.48 -0.12
C SER A 58 -6.73 14.38 0.53
N ARG A 59 -5.40 14.53 0.49
CA ARG A 59 -4.49 13.59 1.14
C ARG A 59 -4.94 13.38 2.58
N PRO A 60 -5.09 12.12 3.05
CA PRO A 60 -5.42 11.87 4.44
C PRO A 60 -4.42 12.59 5.35
N SER A 61 -4.94 13.35 6.30
CA SER A 61 -4.14 14.17 7.21
C SER A 61 -4.17 13.65 8.64
N GLN A 62 -5.04 12.68 8.95
CA GLN A 62 -5.21 12.14 10.29
C GLN A 62 -5.32 10.62 10.27
N LEU A 63 -4.67 10.00 11.25
CA LEU A 63 -4.85 8.61 11.64
C LEU A 63 -5.71 8.59 12.91
N ILE A 64 -6.75 7.76 12.93
CA ILE A 64 -7.59 7.54 14.11
C ILE A 64 -7.61 6.07 14.48
N ILE A 65 -7.50 5.76 15.76
CA ILE A 65 -7.72 4.41 16.30
C ILE A 65 -9.22 4.29 16.59
N THR A 66 -9.91 3.38 15.89
CA THR A 66 -11.36 3.20 16.01
C THR A 66 -11.72 2.15 17.05
N GLU A 67 -10.87 1.13 17.21
CA GLU A 67 -11.08 0.03 18.15
C GLU A 67 -9.80 -0.35 18.88
N GLY A 68 -9.94 -0.88 20.09
CA GLY A 68 -8.85 -1.31 20.97
C GLY A 68 -8.73 -0.45 22.23
N ALA A 69 -7.68 -0.71 23.02
CA ALA A 69 -7.43 0.00 24.29
C ALA A 69 -7.27 1.51 24.15
N GLN A 70 -6.85 1.97 22.99
CA GLN A 70 -6.59 3.38 22.68
C GLN A 70 -7.61 3.95 21.69
N ALA A 71 -8.81 3.38 21.60
CA ALA A 71 -9.87 3.85 20.72
C ALA A 71 -10.16 5.35 20.97
N GLY A 72 -10.30 6.11 19.89
CA GLY A 72 -10.48 7.56 19.92
C GLY A 72 -9.18 8.37 19.86
N ALA A 73 -8.02 7.74 20.03
CA ALA A 73 -6.74 8.44 19.83
C ALA A 73 -6.58 8.86 18.36
N MET A 74 -6.10 10.07 18.17
CA MET A 74 -5.86 10.66 16.85
C MET A 74 -4.44 11.18 16.73
N MET A 75 -3.84 10.98 15.56
CA MET A 75 -2.53 11.52 15.21
C MET A 75 -2.60 12.29 13.90
N GLN A 76 -1.94 13.42 13.82
CA GLN A 76 -1.75 14.16 12.58
C GLN A 76 -0.69 13.45 11.72
N LEU A 77 -0.99 13.26 10.46
CA LEU A 77 -0.09 12.68 9.47
C LEU A 77 0.71 13.82 8.80
N GLY A 78 2.03 13.69 8.85
CA GLY A 78 2.96 14.57 8.14
C GLY A 78 3.39 14.01 6.78
N ASP A 79 4.64 14.31 6.39
CA ASP A 79 5.24 13.87 5.13
C ASP A 79 6.28 12.75 5.33
N HIS A 80 6.34 12.15 6.49
CA HIS A 80 7.31 11.12 6.86
C HIS A 80 6.61 9.81 7.22
N PRO A 81 7.29 8.68 7.05
CA PRO A 81 6.77 7.38 7.44
C PRO A 81 6.50 7.29 8.95
N ILE A 82 5.47 6.54 9.31
CA ILE A 82 5.02 6.28 10.66
C ILE A 82 5.08 4.79 10.91
N THR A 83 5.78 4.38 11.96
CA THR A 83 5.83 2.99 12.42
C THR A 83 4.74 2.78 13.47
N ILE A 84 4.03 1.66 13.36
CA ILE A 84 2.93 1.26 14.25
C ILE A 84 3.30 -0.06 14.89
N GLY A 85 3.14 -0.19 16.20
CA GLY A 85 3.44 -1.43 16.92
C GLY A 85 3.49 -1.25 18.43
N ARG A 86 4.03 -2.23 19.15
CA ARG A 86 4.05 -2.24 20.63
C ARG A 86 5.28 -1.55 21.25
N ALA A 87 6.32 -1.27 20.48
CA ALA A 87 7.51 -0.61 21.00
C ALA A 87 7.20 0.82 21.45
N ASN A 88 7.90 1.30 22.48
CA ASN A 88 7.68 2.65 23.02
C ASN A 88 8.47 3.75 22.29
N ASP A 89 9.40 3.35 21.42
CA ASP A 89 10.32 4.22 20.67
C ASP A 89 9.87 4.47 19.23
N ILE A 90 8.58 4.29 18.95
CA ILE A 90 7.98 4.46 17.61
C ILE A 90 6.83 5.49 17.65
N GLU A 91 6.41 5.96 16.47
CA GLU A 91 5.44 7.06 16.34
C GLU A 91 4.06 6.69 16.87
N VAL A 92 3.59 5.45 16.64
CA VAL A 92 2.31 4.94 17.14
C VAL A 92 2.55 3.71 17.98
N SER A 93 2.71 3.94 19.30
CA SER A 93 2.86 2.85 20.27
C SER A 93 1.50 2.32 20.69
N LEU A 94 1.25 1.04 20.40
CA LEU A 94 0.02 0.33 20.73
C LEU A 94 0.17 -0.42 22.06
N GLN A 95 -0.80 -0.28 22.96
CA GLN A 95 -0.90 -1.08 24.17
C GLN A 95 -1.66 -2.39 23.85
N ASP A 96 -1.04 -3.26 23.06
CA ASP A 96 -1.65 -4.50 22.58
C ASP A 96 -0.62 -5.63 22.46
N ASP A 97 -0.91 -6.76 23.11
CA ASP A 97 -0.02 -7.93 23.13
C ASP A 97 0.01 -8.68 21.79
N TYR A 98 -0.98 -8.47 20.92
CA TYR A 98 -1.03 -9.04 19.59
C TYR A 98 -0.23 -8.23 18.57
N ALA A 99 0.17 -7.01 18.92
CA ALA A 99 1.04 -6.20 18.08
C ALA A 99 2.52 -6.58 18.29
N SER A 100 3.26 -6.75 17.20
CA SER A 100 4.72 -6.85 17.23
C SER A 100 5.34 -5.51 17.63
N GLY A 101 6.58 -5.51 18.13
CA GLY A 101 7.28 -4.28 18.52
C GLY A 101 7.24 -3.22 17.43
N ARG A 102 7.63 -3.58 16.21
CA ARG A 102 7.43 -2.83 14.96
C ARG A 102 6.60 -3.71 14.05
N HIS A 103 5.30 -3.41 13.96
CA HIS A 103 4.33 -4.30 13.33
C HIS A 103 4.04 -3.92 11.88
N ALA A 104 3.75 -2.67 11.66
CA ALA A 104 3.41 -2.13 10.35
C ALA A 104 4.03 -0.74 10.15
N ARG A 105 4.12 -0.32 8.89
CA ARG A 105 4.58 1.00 8.50
C ARG A 105 3.55 1.65 7.59
N LEU A 106 3.15 2.86 7.96
CA LEU A 106 2.33 3.73 7.14
C LEU A 106 3.23 4.81 6.54
N PHE A 107 3.28 4.94 5.22
CA PHE A 107 4.18 5.88 4.57
C PHE A 107 3.54 6.57 3.37
N PRO A 108 3.89 7.85 3.14
CA PRO A 108 3.35 8.60 2.01
C PRO A 108 4.12 8.30 0.72
N GLN A 109 3.39 8.17 -0.38
CA GLN A 109 3.96 8.11 -1.72
C GLN A 109 3.10 8.93 -2.68
N GLY A 110 3.59 10.07 -3.12
CA GLY A 110 2.81 11.06 -3.86
C GLY A 110 1.64 11.60 -3.03
N SER A 111 0.43 11.54 -3.57
CA SER A 111 -0.81 11.97 -2.89
C SER A 111 -1.48 10.88 -2.04
N ARG A 112 -0.90 9.68 -1.96
CA ARG A 112 -1.50 8.53 -1.27
C ARG A 112 -0.65 8.08 -0.09
N TRP A 113 -1.31 7.42 0.85
CA TRP A 113 -0.67 6.68 1.92
C TRP A 113 -0.66 5.19 1.59
N PHE A 114 0.43 4.53 1.96
CA PHE A 114 0.61 3.08 1.81
C PHE A 114 0.85 2.46 3.17
N LEU A 115 0.23 1.31 3.40
CA LEU A 115 0.45 0.48 4.57
C LEU A 115 1.22 -0.77 4.17
N GLU A 116 2.24 -1.10 4.97
CA GLU A 116 3.11 -2.26 4.79
C GLU A 116 3.23 -3.03 6.10
N ASP A 117 3.13 -4.34 6.04
CA ASP A 117 3.42 -5.22 7.18
C ASP A 117 4.94 -5.40 7.32
N LEU A 118 5.48 -5.17 8.49
CA LEU A 118 6.91 -5.32 8.80
C LEU A 118 7.26 -6.72 9.28
N ASN A 119 6.70 -7.73 8.63
CA ASN A 119 6.90 -9.14 8.98
C ASN A 119 6.39 -9.46 10.40
N SER A 120 5.23 -8.95 10.71
CA SER A 120 4.61 -9.10 12.02
C SER A 120 4.17 -10.54 12.31
N THR A 121 4.05 -10.88 13.59
CA THR A 121 3.64 -12.23 14.01
C THR A 121 2.21 -12.55 13.62
N ASN A 122 1.29 -11.61 13.82
CA ASN A 122 -0.15 -11.82 13.60
C ASN A 122 -0.67 -11.27 12.27
N GLY A 123 0.16 -10.51 11.56
CA GLY A 123 -0.18 -9.89 10.27
C GLY A 123 -0.99 -8.61 10.39
N THR A 124 -0.92 -7.81 9.36
CA THR A 124 -1.71 -6.59 9.16
C THR A 124 -2.85 -6.88 8.19
N TYR A 125 -4.01 -6.28 8.39
CA TYR A 125 -5.20 -6.51 7.56
C TYR A 125 -5.78 -5.17 7.12
N VAL A 126 -6.28 -5.11 5.89
CA VAL A 126 -7.01 -3.95 5.34
C VAL A 126 -8.36 -4.45 4.85
N ASN A 127 -9.44 -3.83 5.33
CA ASN A 127 -10.83 -4.21 5.01
C ASN A 127 -11.09 -5.73 5.16
N GLY A 128 -10.45 -6.35 6.16
CA GLY A 128 -10.54 -7.78 6.45
C GLY A 128 -9.59 -8.69 5.68
N GLU A 129 -8.87 -8.18 4.67
CA GLU A 129 -7.89 -8.94 3.90
C GLU A 129 -6.47 -8.76 4.45
N ARG A 130 -5.73 -9.86 4.56
CA ARG A 130 -4.35 -9.83 5.05
C ARG A 130 -3.40 -9.21 4.02
N LEU A 131 -2.58 -8.26 4.47
CA LEU A 131 -1.53 -7.67 3.65
C LEU A 131 -0.42 -8.67 3.34
N THR A 132 -0.06 -8.77 2.07
CA THR A 132 1.10 -9.52 1.59
C THR A 132 2.15 -8.62 0.93
N ARG A 133 1.80 -7.36 0.70
CA ARG A 133 2.64 -6.31 0.10
C ARG A 133 2.14 -4.94 0.53
N ALA A 134 2.94 -3.91 0.33
CA ALA A 134 2.51 -2.54 0.54
C ALA A 134 1.27 -2.22 -0.30
N THR A 135 0.21 -1.74 0.34
CA THR A 135 -1.11 -1.49 -0.25
C THR A 135 -1.50 -0.04 -0.01
N PRO A 136 -2.03 0.68 -1.02
CA PRO A 136 -2.55 2.02 -0.82
C PRO A 136 -3.78 1.98 0.09
N ILE A 137 -3.86 2.95 1.01
CA ILE A 137 -4.98 3.14 1.93
C ILE A 137 -5.66 4.46 1.59
N GLU A 138 -6.98 4.40 1.44
CA GLU A 138 -7.81 5.57 1.16
C GLU A 138 -8.54 6.04 2.43
N PRO A 139 -9.00 7.31 2.48
CA PRO A 139 -9.84 7.77 3.56
C PRO A 139 -11.11 6.91 3.69
N GLY A 140 -11.34 6.37 4.88
CA GLY A 140 -12.46 5.48 5.16
C GLY A 140 -12.11 3.99 5.14
N ASP A 141 -10.95 3.59 4.60
CA ASP A 141 -10.48 2.22 4.73
C ASP A 141 -10.18 1.88 6.19
N GLU A 142 -10.59 0.69 6.61
CA GLU A 142 -10.26 0.14 7.91
C GLU A 142 -9.05 -0.78 7.81
N PHE A 143 -8.07 -0.55 8.67
CA PHE A 143 -6.94 -1.46 8.78
C PHE A 143 -6.67 -1.85 10.22
N ARG A 144 -6.31 -3.10 10.42
CA ARG A 144 -6.05 -3.70 11.72
C ARG A 144 -4.59 -4.09 11.86
N VAL A 145 -3.99 -3.66 12.99
CA VAL A 145 -2.59 -3.92 13.35
C VAL A 145 -2.60 -4.61 14.72
N GLY A 146 -2.40 -5.93 14.74
CA GLY A 146 -2.63 -6.70 15.96
C GLY A 146 -4.13 -6.79 16.29
N GLY A 147 -4.54 -6.33 17.47
CA GLY A 147 -5.92 -6.20 17.92
C GLY A 147 -6.62 -4.91 17.47
N PRO A 148 -5.98 -3.72 17.63
CA PRO A 148 -6.57 -2.43 17.29
C PRO A 148 -6.92 -2.25 15.82
N THR A 149 -8.07 -1.60 15.56
CA THR A 149 -8.52 -1.16 14.23
C THR A 149 -8.32 0.35 14.09
N MET A 150 -7.94 0.78 12.91
CA MET A 150 -7.59 2.18 12.59
C MET A 150 -8.19 2.58 11.26
N GLN A 151 -8.37 3.89 11.08
CA GLN A 151 -8.79 4.50 9.82
C GLN A 151 -7.98 5.75 9.50
N LEU A 152 -7.82 6.02 8.20
CA LEU A 152 -7.35 7.31 7.75
C LEU A 152 -8.53 8.26 7.56
N ARG A 153 -8.36 9.50 8.03
CA ARG A 153 -9.30 10.60 7.75
C ARG A 153 -8.60 11.67 6.92
N GLY A 154 -9.30 12.14 5.88
CA GLY A 154 -8.98 13.39 5.23
C GLY A 154 -9.30 14.56 6.16
N GLU A 155 -8.67 15.73 5.97
CA GLU A 155 -9.17 16.93 6.62
C GLU A 155 -10.64 17.11 6.25
N PRO A 156 -11.52 17.41 7.23
CA PRO A 156 -12.83 17.90 6.88
C PRO A 156 -12.56 19.15 6.03
N MET A 157 -13.02 19.13 4.79
CA MET A 157 -13.00 20.30 3.93
C MET A 157 -13.63 21.43 4.77
N LYS A 158 -12.80 22.35 5.27
CA LYS A 158 -13.31 23.59 5.82
C LYS A 158 -14.09 24.21 4.66
N LEU A 159 -15.39 23.99 4.67
CA LEU A 159 -16.32 24.78 3.90
C LEU A 159 -16.09 26.19 4.39
N ALA A 160 -15.19 26.90 3.73
CA ALA A 160 -15.08 28.34 3.87
C ALA A 160 -16.38 28.91 3.28
N PHE A 161 -17.46 28.81 4.05
CA PHE A 161 -18.63 29.63 3.88
C PHE A 161 -18.21 31.05 4.28
N ARG A 162 -17.49 31.70 3.35
CA ARG A 162 -17.38 33.13 3.37
C ARG A 162 -18.72 33.67 2.86
N LEU A 163 -19.68 33.73 3.76
CA LEU A 163 -20.79 34.62 3.59
C LEU A 163 -20.22 36.03 3.57
N GLU A 164 -19.91 36.53 2.37
CA GLU A 164 -19.86 37.97 2.18
C GLU A 164 -21.27 38.48 2.43
N ALA A 165 -21.50 38.90 3.67
CA ALA A 165 -22.57 39.84 3.96
C ALA A 165 -22.25 41.11 3.17
N ARG A 166 -22.89 41.22 2.00
CA ARG A 166 -22.99 42.46 1.28
C ARG A 166 -24.04 43.26 2.02
N SER A 167 -23.59 44.15 2.88
CA SER A 167 -24.42 45.22 3.41
C SER A 167 -24.37 46.41 2.44
N ASP A 168 -25.53 46.82 2.08
CA ASP A 168 -25.81 48.08 1.38
C ASP A 168 -25.18 49.28 2.08
#